data_d67d27aba5644096fc5cc72fa00de5a9
#
_entry.id   d67d27aba5644096fc5cc72fa00de5a9
#
_cell.length_a   1.000
_cell.length_b   1.000
_cell.length_c   1.000
_cell.angle_alpha   90.00
_cell.angle_beta   90.00
_cell.angle_gamma   90.00
#
_symmetry.space_group_name_H-M   'P 1'
#
loop_
_entity.id
_entity.type
_entity.pdbx_description
1 polymer ?
#
loop_
_entity_poly.entity_id
_entity_poly.type
_entity_poly.pdbx_seq_one_letter_code
_entity_poly.pdbx_strand_id
1 'polypeptide(L)'
;MLHKSSEKEISEIEKSKVYITVEIIEYIPNSVVIKTILRKSTGNNSVMSFDSGEGLTEKKTPFDTFIQLIDGQAEIVIDGKNQLLKTGDAIVIPAHSANTIKPSGRFKPIQTINKSGYDQI
;
A
#
# COMPACT_ATOMS: atom_id res chain seq x y z
N MET A 1 -11.18 -24.58 -5.64
CA MET A 1 -10.72 -24.04 -5.69
C MET A 1 -10.13 -23.48 -5.91
N LEU A 2 -10.09 -23.42 -6.10
CA LEU A 2 -9.34 -22.87 -6.34
C LEU A 2 -9.05 -21.94 -6.33
N HIS A 3 -8.98 -21.66 -6.22
CA HIS A 3 -8.51 -20.73 -6.31
C HIS A 3 -8.03 -20.06 -6.03
N LYS A 4 -8.20 -20.22 -5.82
CA LYS A 4 -7.63 -19.61 -5.53
C LYS A 4 -6.67 -19.02 -5.71
N SER A 5 -6.49 -18.91 -5.54
CA SER A 5 -5.13 -18.49 -5.66
C SER A 5 -4.83 -17.82 -6.95
N SER A 6 -5.20 -18.29 -7.96
CA SER A 6 -4.90 -17.68 -9.22
C SER A 6 -5.43 -16.29 -9.34
N GLU A 7 -6.51 -16.00 -8.70
CA GLU A 7 -7.09 -14.71 -8.94
C GLU A 7 -6.25 -13.59 -8.43
N LYS A 8 -5.36 -13.84 -7.52
CA LYS A 8 -4.61 -12.74 -7.05
C LYS A 8 -3.69 -12.24 -8.09
N GLU A 9 -3.16 -13.09 -8.88
CA GLU A 9 -2.26 -12.56 -9.85
C GLU A 9 -2.94 -11.83 -10.93
N ILE A 10 -4.22 -12.05 -11.08
CA ILE A 10 -4.93 -11.34 -12.11
C ILE A 10 -5.24 -9.93 -11.72
N SER A 11 -4.76 -9.46 -10.61
CA SER A 11 -5.19 -8.17 -10.14
C SER A 11 -4.41 -7.01 -10.73
N GLU A 12 -3.42 -7.23 -11.56
CA GLU A 12 -2.78 -6.10 -12.23
C GLU A 12 -3.79 -5.34 -13.07
N ILE A 13 -3.72 -4.01 -13.02
CA ILE A 13 -4.63 -3.20 -13.82
C ILE A 13 -4.19 -3.20 -15.27
N GLU A 14 -5.12 -2.87 -16.15
CA GLU A 14 -4.86 -2.87 -17.59
C GLU A 14 -3.86 -1.81 -17.96
N LYS A 15 -2.89 -2.17 -18.81
CA LYS A 15 -1.86 -1.22 -19.28
C LYS A 15 -2.39 -0.35 -20.39
N SER A 16 -1.72 0.76 -20.60
CA SER A 16 -2.03 1.70 -21.70
C SER A 16 -3.42 2.30 -21.59
N LYS A 17 -3.89 2.48 -20.36
CA LYS A 17 -5.18 3.05 -20.08
C LYS A 17 -5.02 4.11 -19.01
N VAL A 18 -5.73 5.22 -19.16
CA VAL A 18 -5.70 6.30 -18.18
C VAL A 18 -6.67 5.99 -17.04
N TYR A 19 -6.21 6.21 -15.82
CA TYR A 19 -7.03 5.97 -14.62
C TYR A 19 -7.08 7.23 -13.78
N ILE A 20 -8.22 7.44 -13.14
CA ILE A 20 -8.31 8.40 -12.03
C ILE A 20 -7.93 7.60 -10.79
N THR A 21 -6.84 7.97 -10.12
CA THR A 21 -6.23 7.11 -9.10
C THR A 21 -7.19 6.74 -7.99
N VAL A 22 -8.00 7.68 -7.52
CA VAL A 22 -8.91 7.39 -6.41
C VAL A 22 -10.05 6.47 -6.82
N GLU A 23 -10.27 6.26 -8.13
CA GLU A 23 -11.33 5.41 -8.63
C GLU A 23 -10.85 3.99 -8.94
N ILE A 24 -9.55 3.74 -8.82
CA ILE A 24 -9.03 2.41 -9.09
C ILE A 24 -9.56 1.39 -8.07
N ILE A 25 -9.78 1.84 -6.85
CA ILE A 25 -10.20 0.97 -5.77
C ILE A 25 -11.29 1.66 -4.96
N GLU A 26 -12.21 0.88 -4.40
CA GLU A 26 -13.31 1.39 -3.60
C GLU A 26 -13.16 0.98 -2.15
N TYR A 27 -13.76 1.76 -1.25
CA TYR A 27 -13.86 1.37 0.14
C TYR A 27 -14.88 0.24 0.26
N ILE A 28 -14.51 -0.81 0.96
CA ILE A 28 -15.41 -1.91 1.27
C ILE A 28 -15.60 -1.95 2.77
N PRO A 29 -16.84 -2.03 3.26
CA PRO A 29 -17.09 -2.00 4.70
C PRO A 29 -16.29 -3.03 5.47
N ASN A 30 -15.68 -2.58 6.56
CA ASN A 30 -14.92 -3.41 7.50
C ASN A 30 -13.75 -4.13 6.85
N SER A 31 -13.16 -3.53 5.81
CA SER A 31 -12.13 -4.24 5.04
C SER A 31 -10.94 -3.36 4.72
N VAL A 32 -9.79 -4.02 4.57
CA VAL A 32 -8.63 -3.47 3.88
C VAL A 32 -8.57 -4.20 2.54
N VAL A 33 -8.59 -3.44 1.45
CA VAL A 33 -8.57 -4.01 0.09
C VAL A 33 -7.27 -3.62 -0.57
N ILE A 34 -6.67 -4.55 -1.31
CA ILE A 34 -5.42 -4.31 -2.02
C ILE A 34 -5.62 -4.68 -3.48
N LYS A 35 -5.21 -3.79 -4.37
CA LYS A 35 -5.26 -4.04 -5.79
C LYS A 35 -3.89 -3.76 -6.39
N THR A 36 -3.34 -4.74 -7.10
CA THR A 36 -2.01 -4.61 -7.68
C THR A 36 -2.07 -3.77 -8.94
N ILE A 37 -1.18 -2.77 -9.02
CA ILE A 37 -1.03 -1.97 -10.23
C ILE A 37 -0.02 -2.64 -11.15
N LEU A 38 1.17 -2.87 -10.65
CA LEU A 38 2.25 -3.54 -11.38
C LEU A 38 2.96 -4.49 -10.43
N ARG A 39 3.36 -5.65 -10.94
CA ARG A 39 4.14 -6.60 -10.16
C ARG A 39 5.31 -7.11 -10.99
N LYS A 40 6.53 -6.91 -10.47
CA LYS A 40 7.76 -7.39 -11.10
C LYS A 40 8.63 -8.01 -10.02
N SER A 41 9.63 -8.80 -10.42
CA SER A 41 10.56 -9.37 -9.45
C SER A 41 11.37 -8.29 -8.74
N THR A 42 11.53 -7.13 -9.36
CA THR A 42 12.29 -6.01 -8.82
C THR A 42 11.44 -5.05 -7.97
N GLY A 43 10.15 -5.29 -7.88
CA GLY A 43 9.29 -4.44 -7.07
C GLY A 43 7.86 -4.46 -7.54
N ASN A 44 7.00 -3.80 -6.78
CA ASN A 44 5.59 -3.75 -7.16
C ASN A 44 4.94 -2.45 -6.68
N ASN A 45 3.83 -2.12 -7.34
CA ASN A 45 2.94 -1.04 -6.91
C ASN A 45 1.58 -1.61 -6.62
N SER A 46 0.95 -1.13 -5.58
CA SER A 46 -0.44 -1.47 -5.31
C SER A 46 -1.16 -0.28 -4.73
N VAL A 47 -2.46 -0.25 -4.92
CA VAL A 47 -3.32 0.73 -4.30
C VAL A 47 -4.15 -0.01 -3.26
N MET A 48 -4.36 0.62 -2.12
CA MET A 48 -5.13 0.01 -1.03
C MET A 48 -6.27 0.93 -0.65
N SER A 49 -7.29 0.36 -0.03
CA SER A 49 -8.32 1.14 0.63
C SER A 49 -8.53 0.59 2.03
N PHE A 50 -8.63 1.51 2.99
CA PHE A 50 -8.84 1.17 4.41
C PHE A 50 -10.17 1.77 4.81
N ASP A 51 -11.11 0.94 5.23
CA ASP A 51 -12.35 1.45 5.81
C ASP A 51 -12.06 2.03 7.19
N SER A 52 -13.00 2.82 7.70
CA SER A 52 -12.86 3.41 9.04
C SER A 52 -12.59 2.32 10.08
N GLY A 53 -11.60 2.54 10.91
CA GLY A 53 -11.23 1.60 11.96
C GLY A 53 -10.31 0.49 11.53
N GLU A 54 -9.93 0.43 10.25
CA GLU A 54 -9.01 -0.59 9.76
C GLU A 54 -7.59 -0.06 9.72
N GLY A 55 -6.63 -0.93 9.98
CA GLY A 55 -5.22 -0.60 9.93
C GLY A 55 -4.40 -1.85 9.66
N LEU A 56 -3.09 -1.72 9.76
CA LEU A 56 -2.19 -2.86 9.60
C LEU A 56 -1.29 -2.95 10.83
N THR A 57 -1.09 -4.17 11.31
CA THR A 57 -0.22 -4.41 12.46
C THR A 57 1.23 -4.17 12.10
N GLU A 58 2.07 -4.08 13.12
CA GLU A 58 3.48 -3.79 12.93
C GLU A 58 4.15 -4.82 12.05
N LYS A 59 5.03 -4.33 11.16
CA LYS A 59 5.81 -5.18 10.28
C LYS A 59 7.15 -4.52 10.00
N LYS A 60 8.08 -5.34 9.52
CA LYS A 60 9.37 -4.89 8.99
C LYS A 60 9.55 -5.53 7.63
N THR A 61 10.12 -4.81 6.70
CA THR A 61 10.49 -5.40 5.42
C THR A 61 11.93 -5.06 5.11
N PRO A 62 12.61 -5.87 4.31
CA PRO A 62 13.99 -5.56 3.92
C PRO A 62 14.07 -4.57 2.76
N PHE A 63 12.96 -3.96 2.38
CA PHE A 63 12.89 -3.09 1.20
C PHE A 63 12.37 -1.71 1.59
N ASP A 64 12.86 -0.67 0.92
CA ASP A 64 12.26 0.66 1.05
C ASP A 64 10.88 0.65 0.45
N THR A 65 9.96 1.35 1.08
CA THR A 65 8.58 1.42 0.64
C THR A 65 8.15 2.87 0.53
N PHE A 66 7.62 3.26 -0.63
CA PHE A 66 7.10 4.60 -0.86
C PHE A 66 5.59 4.56 -0.73
N ILE A 67 5.04 5.39 0.15
CA ILE A 67 3.60 5.49 0.37
C ILE A 67 3.14 6.87 -0.07
N GLN A 68 2.13 6.90 -0.95
CA GLN A 68 1.49 8.13 -1.39
C GLN A 68 0.04 8.07 -0.97
N LEU A 69 -0.44 9.08 -0.26
CA LEU A 69 -1.84 9.11 0.15
C LEU A 69 -2.65 9.84 -0.90
N ILE A 70 -3.59 9.15 -1.53
CA ILE A 70 -4.40 9.72 -2.59
C ILE A 70 -5.80 10.11 -2.12
N ASP A 71 -6.22 9.67 -0.95
CA ASP A 71 -7.52 10.03 -0.39
C ASP A 71 -7.50 9.85 1.12
N GLY A 72 -8.04 10.82 1.86
CA GLY A 72 -8.21 10.72 3.30
C GLY A 72 -7.01 11.17 4.11
N GLN A 73 -6.92 10.66 5.32
CA GLN A 73 -5.81 10.91 6.23
C GLN A 73 -5.38 9.59 6.85
N ALA A 74 -4.08 9.44 7.06
CA ALA A 74 -3.54 8.21 7.63
C ALA A 74 -2.46 8.55 8.63
N GLU A 75 -2.35 7.72 9.67
CA GLU A 75 -1.27 7.83 10.62
C GLU A 75 -0.41 6.58 10.53
N ILE A 76 0.87 6.77 10.25
CA ILE A 76 1.82 5.66 10.13
C ILE A 76 2.86 5.86 11.22
N VAL A 77 3.10 4.81 12.01
CA VAL A 77 4.13 4.86 13.05
C VAL A 77 5.36 4.16 12.50
N ILE A 78 6.48 4.89 12.43
CA ILE A 78 7.74 4.35 11.91
C ILE A 78 8.76 4.44 13.02
N ASP A 79 9.25 3.28 13.47
CA ASP A 79 10.22 3.17 14.57
C ASP A 79 9.77 4.00 15.78
N GLY A 80 8.48 3.89 16.11
CA GLY A 80 7.90 4.56 17.26
C GLY A 80 7.50 6.01 17.05
N LYS A 81 7.73 6.57 15.87
CA LYS A 81 7.40 7.97 15.60
C LYS A 81 6.15 8.05 14.73
N ASN A 82 5.19 8.86 15.17
CA ASN A 82 3.94 9.05 14.43
C ASN A 82 4.16 9.99 13.26
N GLN A 83 3.68 9.57 12.08
CA GLN A 83 3.73 10.38 10.87
C GLN A 83 2.29 10.51 10.36
N LEU A 84 1.80 11.73 10.29
CA LEU A 84 0.44 12.00 9.81
C LEU A 84 0.50 12.40 8.35
N LEU A 85 -0.26 11.69 7.51
CA LEU A 85 -0.34 11.99 6.08
C LEU A 85 -1.75 12.45 5.75
N LYS A 86 -1.85 13.45 4.89
CA LYS A 86 -3.10 13.91 4.31
C LYS A 86 -3.06 13.66 2.82
N THR A 87 -4.20 13.77 2.17
CA THR A 87 -4.29 13.61 0.72
C THR A 87 -3.22 14.45 0.02
N GLY A 88 -2.42 13.79 -0.81
CA GLY A 88 -1.33 14.43 -1.53
C GLY A 88 0.03 14.28 -0.88
N ASP A 89 0.08 13.83 0.38
CA ASP A 89 1.35 13.62 1.07
C ASP A 89 1.96 12.27 0.73
N ALA A 90 3.26 12.16 0.89
CA ALA A 90 3.97 10.92 0.67
C ALA A 90 5.08 10.75 1.70
N ILE A 91 5.52 9.52 1.90
CA ILE A 91 6.61 9.21 2.82
C ILE A 91 7.34 7.96 2.32
N VAL A 92 8.63 7.90 2.59
CA VAL A 92 9.41 6.68 2.37
C VAL A 92 9.60 6.00 3.72
N ILE A 93 9.20 4.74 3.80
CA ILE A 93 9.45 3.90 4.96
C ILE A 93 10.75 3.16 4.68
N PRO A 94 11.81 3.42 5.47
CA PRO A 94 13.10 2.80 5.18
C PRO A 94 13.07 1.28 5.39
N ALA A 95 13.89 0.58 4.64
CA ALA A 95 14.08 -0.84 4.83
C ALA A 95 14.43 -1.12 6.30
N HIS A 96 13.92 -2.22 6.83
CA HIS A 96 14.19 -2.72 8.18
C HIS A 96 13.60 -1.88 9.30
N SER A 97 12.85 -0.82 9.01
CA SER A 97 12.17 -0.09 10.08
C SER A 97 10.85 -0.78 10.43
N ALA A 98 10.52 -0.73 11.72
CA ALA A 98 9.22 -1.20 12.19
C ALA A 98 8.16 -0.18 11.83
N ASN A 99 7.07 -0.60 11.20
CA ASN A 99 6.02 0.35 10.85
C ASN A 99 4.65 -0.26 11.06
N THR A 100 3.70 0.61 11.38
CA THR A 100 2.31 0.25 11.65
C THR A 100 1.43 1.30 11.01
N ILE A 101 0.36 0.88 10.37
CA ILE A 101 -0.68 1.80 9.90
C ILE A 101 -1.80 1.75 10.93
N LYS A 102 -2.06 2.87 11.59
CA LYS A 102 -3.03 2.92 12.68
C LYS A 102 -4.45 3.01 12.14
N PRO A 103 -5.39 2.35 12.79
CA PRO A 103 -6.80 2.53 12.43
C PRO A 103 -7.22 3.98 12.61
N SER A 104 -7.97 4.51 11.65
CA SER A 104 -8.48 5.87 11.73
C SER A 104 -9.69 5.96 10.82
N GLY A 105 -9.93 7.11 10.17
CA GLY A 105 -10.96 7.22 9.16
C GLY A 105 -10.57 6.48 7.89
N ARG A 106 -11.35 6.65 6.86
CA ARG A 106 -11.08 6.01 5.55
C ARG A 106 -9.92 6.67 4.85
N PHE A 107 -9.08 5.87 4.20
CA PHE A 107 -7.99 6.42 3.41
C PHE A 107 -7.53 5.44 2.35
N LYS A 108 -6.93 5.97 1.29
CA LYS A 108 -6.42 5.18 0.16
C LYS A 108 -4.97 5.54 -0.08
N PRO A 109 -4.01 4.66 0.23
CA PRO A 109 -2.61 4.87 -0.14
C PRO A 109 -2.25 4.09 -1.40
N ILE A 110 -1.26 4.61 -2.14
CA ILE A 110 -0.55 3.84 -3.16
C ILE A 110 0.80 3.47 -2.56
N GLN A 111 1.14 2.20 -2.64
CA GLN A 111 2.39 1.68 -2.10
C GLN A 111 3.28 1.22 -3.23
N THR A 112 4.55 1.64 -3.18
CA THR A 112 5.57 1.19 -4.12
C THR A 112 6.70 0.56 -3.34
N ILE A 113 6.98 -0.71 -3.60
CA ILE A 113 8.06 -1.44 -2.97
C ILE A 113 9.16 -1.65 -4.01
N ASN A 114 10.35 -1.19 -3.69
CA ASN A 114 11.50 -1.34 -4.58
C ASN A 114 12.40 -2.44 -4.03
N LYS A 115 12.52 -3.52 -4.79
CA LYS A 115 13.31 -4.67 -4.38
C LYS A 115 14.64 -4.78 -5.09
N SER A 116 14.90 -3.93 -6.09
CA SER A 116 16.13 -4.03 -6.85
C SER A 116 17.32 -3.58 -6.00
N GLY A 117 18.42 -4.27 -6.12
CA GLY A 117 19.63 -3.94 -5.40
C GLY A 117 19.79 -4.61 -4.05
N TYR A 118 18.72 -5.10 -3.47
CA TYR A 118 18.80 -5.68 -2.11
C TYR A 118 19.37 -7.10 -2.11
N ASP A 119 19.16 -7.83 -3.18
CA ASP A 119 19.70 -9.17 -3.30
C ASP A 119 21.16 -9.17 -3.67
N GLN A 120 21.75 -8.00 -3.81
CA GLN A 120 23.19 -7.86 -4.04
C GLN A 120 24.01 -7.95 -2.75
N ILE A 121 23.39 -7.90 -1.63
CA ILE A 121 24.05 -7.75 -0.34
C ILE A 121 24.45 -9.07 0.31
#